data_c4d208c6980c98808d7b592ebb890a81
#
_entry.id   c4d208c6980c98808d7b592ebb890a81
#
_cell.length_a   1.000
_cell.length_b   1.000
_cell.length_c   1.000
_cell.angle_alpha   90.00
_cell.angle_beta   90.00
_cell.angle_gamma   90.00
#
_symmetry.space_group_name_H-M   'P 1'
#
loop_
_entity.id
_entity.type
_entity.pdbx_description
1 polymer ?
#
loop_
_entity_poly.entity_id
_entity_poly.type
_entity_poly.pdbx_seq_one_letter_code
_entity_poly.pdbx_strand_id
1 'polypeptide(L)'
;HFKQSIDKYGGSYADTDFHNWTFGADNNWYDQLLRTAVITNHSLNINGGSDKAVYSVGASYLYQDGIMNIDNNYKRMNFRGSVDYDAANWLKVGFNGVFSNSTQQVPNNQAWQKAFNCPPIVALYDENNDKGFPDKFGSPDAIGYTSNFYNPIATAKYFDSSKENYQVLSNFYAQIDFIPNKLNFKTNYSYSFLSTQGREFTPKYYVSSWQQSATTQLTKNENKYYNYIWDNTLTYNNQWGKHKFGAMAGYSMRQEQWRMFEGKASNVPEGADEYWYIKNGDAAGATIKDDGYCYRGISYFTRLNYNYDDKYLLMFTMRADGSSKYQEHWGYFPSVGAAWVLSEEPFMKGQKWADFLKLRASWGKLGNDHVAASDGFASIATGNDASGVFGNTTLAGYQNTTYFSWL
;
A
#
# COMPACT_ATOMS: atom_id res chain seq x y z
N HIS A 1 26.01 -3.90 -32.80
CA HIS A 1 26.37 -2.61 -32.18
C HIS A 1 27.69 -2.68 -31.43
N PHE A 2 27.93 -3.69 -30.57
CA PHE A 2 29.15 -3.82 -29.78
C PHE A 2 30.40 -4.04 -30.66
N LYS A 3 30.31 -4.96 -31.61
CA LYS A 3 31.37 -5.20 -32.61
C LYS A 3 31.65 -3.95 -33.46
N GLN A 4 30.60 -3.25 -33.92
CA GLN A 4 30.71 -1.98 -34.63
C GLN A 4 31.38 -0.86 -33.80
N SER A 5 31.15 -0.87 -32.48
CA SER A 5 31.78 0.10 -31.57
C SER A 5 33.28 -0.15 -31.42
N ILE A 6 33.68 -1.42 -31.28
CA ILE A 6 35.09 -1.82 -31.20
C ILE A 6 35.81 -1.51 -32.53
N ASP A 7 35.21 -1.87 -33.66
CA ASP A 7 35.75 -1.61 -35.00
C ASP A 7 35.90 -0.09 -35.26
N LYS A 8 35.03 0.74 -34.69
CA LYS A 8 34.99 2.18 -34.90
C LYS A 8 35.95 2.96 -34.00
N TYR A 9 36.19 2.51 -32.78
CA TYR A 9 36.93 3.30 -31.77
C TYR A 9 38.30 2.74 -31.43
N GLY A 10 38.76 1.67 -32.08
CA GLY A 10 40.13 1.19 -32.04
C GLY A 10 40.72 1.03 -30.64
N GLY A 11 39.93 0.49 -29.73
CA GLY A 11 40.33 0.38 -28.33
C GLY A 11 41.36 -0.74 -28.13
N SER A 12 42.04 -0.71 -26.99
CA SER A 12 43.10 -1.67 -26.56
C SER A 12 42.60 -3.12 -26.34
N TYR A 13 41.43 -3.46 -26.81
CA TYR A 13 40.89 -4.82 -26.88
C TYR A 13 41.36 -5.61 -28.11
N ALA A 14 42.27 -5.00 -28.92
CA ALA A 14 42.83 -5.64 -30.12
C ALA A 14 43.66 -6.90 -29.81
N ASP A 15 44.14 -7.03 -28.58
CA ASP A 15 44.94 -8.16 -28.12
C ASP A 15 44.13 -9.27 -27.47
N THR A 16 42.81 -9.10 -27.30
CA THR A 16 41.91 -10.14 -26.88
C THR A 16 41.27 -10.74 -28.13
N ASP A 17 41.05 -12.04 -28.17
CA ASP A 17 40.42 -12.82 -29.28
C ASP A 17 39.01 -12.35 -29.66
N PHE A 18 38.62 -11.12 -29.33
CA PHE A 18 37.33 -10.51 -29.65
C PHE A 18 37.02 -10.46 -31.14
N HIS A 19 38.05 -10.39 -32.00
CA HIS A 19 37.88 -10.38 -33.44
C HIS A 19 37.50 -11.78 -34.02
N ASN A 20 37.83 -12.85 -33.29
CA ASN A 20 37.54 -14.22 -33.68
C ASN A 20 36.38 -14.82 -32.88
N TRP A 21 35.72 -14.03 -32.02
CA TRP A 21 34.63 -14.50 -31.23
C TRP A 21 33.37 -14.64 -32.09
N THR A 22 33.06 -15.85 -32.44
CA THR A 22 31.72 -16.20 -32.88
C THR A 22 30.87 -16.19 -31.61
N PHE A 23 30.13 -15.11 -31.42
CA PHE A 23 29.16 -15.03 -30.35
C PHE A 23 28.14 -16.15 -30.54
N GLY A 24 28.27 -17.22 -29.75
CA GLY A 24 27.37 -18.39 -29.83
C GLY A 24 25.97 -18.10 -29.29
N ALA A 25 25.73 -16.90 -28.80
CA ALA A 25 24.45 -16.49 -28.26
C ALA A 25 24.08 -15.06 -28.71
N ASP A 26 22.80 -14.88 -29.04
CA ASP A 26 22.16 -13.58 -29.29
C ASP A 26 20.79 -13.60 -28.61
N ASN A 27 20.77 -13.45 -27.30
CA ASN A 27 19.57 -13.57 -26.48
C ASN A 27 18.80 -12.27 -26.42
N ASN A 28 17.54 -12.30 -26.81
CA ASN A 28 16.57 -11.32 -26.34
C ASN A 28 16.08 -11.75 -24.95
N TRP A 29 16.63 -11.13 -23.92
CA TRP A 29 16.32 -11.46 -22.52
C TRP A 29 14.86 -11.26 -22.15
N TYR A 30 14.17 -10.32 -22.80
CA TYR A 30 12.74 -10.12 -22.57
C TYR A 30 11.90 -11.26 -23.14
N ASP A 31 12.25 -11.80 -24.30
CA ASP A 31 11.56 -12.95 -24.88
C ASP A 31 11.75 -14.22 -24.02
N GLN A 32 12.90 -14.34 -23.35
CA GLN A 32 13.16 -15.44 -22.42
C GLN A 32 12.45 -15.25 -21.08
N LEU A 33 12.36 -14.00 -20.61
CA LEU A 33 11.79 -13.66 -19.29
C LEU A 33 10.27 -13.59 -19.31
N LEU A 34 9.65 -13.32 -20.46
CA LEU A 34 8.23 -13.01 -20.55
C LEU A 34 7.40 -14.11 -21.19
N ARG A 35 6.16 -14.17 -20.77
CA ARG A 35 5.13 -15.03 -21.36
C ARG A 35 3.80 -14.32 -21.46
N THR A 36 2.90 -14.83 -22.31
CA THR A 36 1.50 -14.44 -22.28
C THR A 36 0.85 -14.96 -21.00
N ALA A 37 0.16 -14.09 -20.29
CA ALA A 37 -0.49 -14.38 -19.01
C ALA A 37 -2.01 -14.24 -19.13
N VAL A 38 -2.75 -15.07 -18.40
CA VAL A 38 -4.20 -15.10 -18.38
C VAL A 38 -4.74 -14.46 -17.11
N ILE A 39 -5.81 -13.66 -17.25
CA ILE A 39 -6.57 -13.13 -16.13
C ILE A 39 -8.01 -13.63 -16.26
N THR A 40 -8.53 -14.20 -15.17
CA THR A 40 -9.94 -14.58 -15.07
C THR A 40 -10.56 -13.97 -13.82
N ASN A 41 -11.79 -13.48 -13.94
CA ASN A 41 -12.53 -12.93 -12.82
C ASN A 41 -13.98 -13.41 -12.88
N HIS A 42 -14.42 -14.08 -11.83
CA HIS A 42 -15.77 -14.58 -11.67
C HIS A 42 -16.43 -13.89 -10.49
N SER A 43 -17.66 -13.43 -10.66
CA SER A 43 -18.41 -12.80 -9.58
C SER A 43 -19.87 -13.21 -9.60
N LEU A 44 -20.39 -13.46 -8.42
CA LEU A 44 -21.81 -13.73 -8.18
C LEU A 44 -22.34 -12.71 -7.18
N ASN A 45 -23.50 -12.11 -7.47
CA ASN A 45 -24.16 -11.17 -6.59
C ASN A 45 -25.65 -11.52 -6.50
N ILE A 46 -26.16 -11.53 -5.29
CA ILE A 46 -27.57 -11.75 -4.98
C ILE A 46 -28.04 -10.53 -4.19
N ASN A 47 -29.05 -9.87 -4.70
CA ASN A 47 -29.66 -8.71 -4.06
C ASN A 47 -31.14 -8.99 -3.85
N GLY A 48 -31.69 -8.55 -2.75
CA GLY A 48 -33.10 -8.68 -2.44
C GLY A 48 -33.52 -7.65 -1.40
N GLY A 49 -34.80 -7.57 -1.20
CA GLY A 49 -35.32 -6.64 -0.20
C GLY A 49 -36.84 -6.69 -0.08
N SER A 50 -37.33 -5.97 0.90
CA SER A 50 -38.72 -5.65 1.18
C SER A 50 -38.81 -4.16 1.52
N ASP A 51 -39.99 -3.70 1.87
CA ASP A 51 -40.19 -2.31 2.32
C ASP A 51 -39.38 -1.95 3.57
N LYS A 52 -38.93 -2.93 4.35
CA LYS A 52 -38.17 -2.72 5.60
C LYS A 52 -36.73 -3.17 5.55
N ALA A 53 -36.34 -3.98 4.59
CA ALA A 53 -35.02 -4.54 4.56
C ALA A 53 -34.48 -4.59 3.12
N VAL A 54 -33.22 -4.18 2.94
CA VAL A 54 -32.48 -4.36 1.68
C VAL A 54 -31.19 -5.10 2.01
N TYR A 55 -30.87 -6.11 1.23
CA TYR A 55 -29.64 -6.88 1.43
C TYR A 55 -28.95 -7.18 0.10
N SER A 56 -27.65 -7.32 0.19
CA SER A 56 -26.80 -7.77 -0.89
C SER A 56 -25.76 -8.75 -0.36
N VAL A 57 -25.57 -9.86 -1.07
CA VAL A 57 -24.53 -10.83 -0.80
C VAL A 57 -23.77 -11.11 -2.10
N GLY A 58 -22.46 -11.11 -2.04
CA GLY A 58 -21.63 -11.35 -3.21
C GLY A 58 -20.39 -12.15 -2.89
N ALA A 59 -19.97 -12.94 -3.86
CA ALA A 59 -18.67 -13.62 -3.87
C ALA A 59 -17.95 -13.34 -5.18
N SER A 60 -16.64 -13.23 -5.12
CA SER A 60 -15.83 -13.12 -6.33
C SER A 60 -14.51 -13.87 -6.19
N TYR A 61 -14.04 -14.41 -7.30
CA TYR A 61 -12.75 -15.07 -7.43
C TYR A 61 -11.99 -14.48 -8.61
N LEU A 62 -10.81 -13.96 -8.33
CA LEU A 62 -9.84 -13.49 -9.32
C LEU A 62 -8.64 -14.43 -9.34
N TYR A 63 -8.27 -14.86 -10.52
CA TYR A 63 -6.99 -15.49 -10.83
C TYR A 63 -6.27 -14.66 -11.88
N GLN A 64 -5.02 -14.31 -11.60
CA GLN A 64 -4.13 -13.62 -12.53
C GLN A 64 -2.82 -14.35 -12.59
N ASP A 65 -2.48 -14.84 -13.75
CA ASP A 65 -1.16 -15.38 -14.03
C ASP A 65 -0.15 -14.25 -14.20
N GLY A 66 1.10 -14.48 -13.81
CA GLY A 66 2.14 -13.48 -13.99
C GLY A 66 2.80 -13.55 -15.36
N ILE A 67 3.24 -12.41 -15.84
CA ILE A 67 3.87 -12.27 -17.17
C ILE A 67 5.32 -12.73 -17.22
N MET A 68 5.98 -12.95 -16.08
CA MET A 68 7.31 -13.59 -16.08
C MET A 68 7.18 -15.08 -16.30
N ASN A 69 8.12 -15.68 -17.02
CA ASN A 69 8.16 -17.12 -17.33
C ASN A 69 8.75 -17.93 -16.17
N ILE A 70 8.17 -17.73 -14.99
CA ILE A 70 8.45 -18.41 -13.72
C ILE A 70 7.13 -18.68 -13.01
N ASP A 71 7.15 -19.38 -11.89
CA ASP A 71 5.95 -19.51 -11.06
C ASP A 71 5.65 -18.17 -10.38
N ASN A 72 4.69 -17.46 -10.93
CA ASN A 72 4.17 -16.22 -10.38
C ASN A 72 2.68 -16.10 -10.71
N ASN A 73 1.87 -15.96 -9.70
CA ASN A 73 0.43 -15.83 -9.86
C ASN A 73 -0.15 -15.03 -8.68
N TYR A 74 -1.34 -14.51 -8.91
CA TYR A 74 -2.15 -13.85 -7.89
C TYR A 74 -3.56 -14.46 -7.89
N LYS A 75 -4.01 -14.86 -6.69
CA LYS A 75 -5.37 -15.37 -6.47
C LYS A 75 -6.03 -14.51 -5.40
N ARG A 76 -7.30 -14.18 -5.59
CA ARG A 76 -8.07 -13.46 -4.58
C ARG A 76 -9.51 -13.94 -4.53
N MET A 77 -9.96 -14.26 -3.34
CA MET A 77 -11.36 -14.52 -3.02
C MET A 77 -11.91 -13.37 -2.17
N ASN A 78 -13.08 -12.88 -2.54
CA ASN A 78 -13.80 -11.89 -1.74
C ASN A 78 -15.22 -12.39 -1.46
N PHE A 79 -15.64 -12.17 -0.22
CA PHE A 79 -17.02 -12.29 0.20
C PHE A 79 -17.48 -10.95 0.72
N ARG A 80 -18.63 -10.48 0.26
CA ARG A 80 -19.22 -9.23 0.69
C ARG A 80 -20.67 -9.44 1.11
N GLY A 81 -21.08 -8.72 2.13
CA GLY A 81 -22.46 -8.70 2.59
C GLY A 81 -22.83 -7.30 3.03
N SER A 82 -24.06 -6.91 2.73
CA SER A 82 -24.66 -5.70 3.26
C SER A 82 -26.11 -5.95 3.62
N VAL A 83 -26.56 -5.29 4.65
CA VAL A 83 -27.96 -5.24 5.04
C VAL A 83 -28.27 -3.87 5.61
N ASP A 84 -29.37 -3.29 5.15
CA ASP A 84 -30.00 -2.10 5.70
C ASP A 84 -31.40 -2.50 6.16
N TYR A 85 -31.75 -2.22 7.42
CA TYR A 85 -32.98 -2.64 8.03
C TYR A 85 -33.66 -1.51 8.80
N ASP A 86 -34.87 -1.19 8.42
CA ASP A 86 -35.76 -0.29 9.14
C ASP A 86 -36.45 -1.06 10.29
N ALA A 87 -35.72 -1.17 11.43
CA ALA A 87 -36.18 -1.94 12.59
C ALA A 87 -37.46 -1.37 13.21
N ALA A 88 -37.57 -0.04 13.14
CA ALA A 88 -38.79 0.71 13.52
C ALA A 88 -38.85 2.01 12.71
N ASN A 89 -39.99 2.71 12.75
CA ASN A 89 -40.10 4.01 12.06
C ASN A 89 -39.10 5.08 12.53
N TRP A 90 -38.50 4.86 13.69
CA TRP A 90 -37.52 5.73 14.31
C TRP A 90 -36.11 5.13 14.38
N LEU A 91 -35.91 3.85 13.98
CA LEU A 91 -34.64 3.13 14.09
C LEU A 91 -34.29 2.45 12.79
N LYS A 92 -33.17 2.85 12.21
CA LYS A 92 -32.52 2.17 11.09
C LYS A 92 -31.19 1.60 11.55
N VAL A 93 -30.90 0.38 11.15
CA VAL A 93 -29.61 -0.27 11.41
C VAL A 93 -29.08 -0.84 10.11
N GLY A 94 -27.78 -0.84 9.98
CA GLY A 94 -27.16 -1.42 8.81
C GLY A 94 -25.78 -1.98 9.09
N PHE A 95 -25.43 -2.89 8.24
CA PHE A 95 -24.11 -3.53 8.21
C PHE A 95 -23.66 -3.63 6.76
N ASN A 96 -22.39 -3.35 6.51
CA ASN A 96 -21.70 -3.79 5.31
C ASN A 96 -20.33 -4.34 5.67
N GLY A 97 -19.91 -5.38 4.97
CA GLY A 97 -18.64 -6.01 5.23
C GLY A 97 -18.06 -6.69 4.00
N VAL A 98 -16.75 -6.72 3.96
CA VAL A 98 -15.97 -7.45 2.97
C VAL A 98 -14.92 -8.26 3.71
N PHE A 99 -14.89 -9.55 3.43
CA PHE A 99 -13.77 -10.43 3.73
C PHE A 99 -13.01 -10.73 2.45
N SER A 100 -11.70 -10.59 2.46
CA SER A 100 -10.82 -10.91 1.34
C SER A 100 -9.67 -11.78 1.80
N ASN A 101 -9.41 -12.86 1.07
CA ASN A 101 -8.17 -13.62 1.15
C ASN A 101 -7.47 -13.53 -0.21
N SER A 102 -6.19 -13.25 -0.20
CA SER A 102 -5.38 -13.30 -1.43
C SER A 102 -4.04 -13.95 -1.19
N THR A 103 -3.59 -14.73 -2.17
CA THR A 103 -2.27 -15.33 -2.23
C THR A 103 -1.55 -14.84 -3.48
N GLN A 104 -0.27 -14.57 -3.35
CA GLN A 104 0.58 -14.14 -4.46
C GLN A 104 1.92 -14.84 -4.39
N GLN A 105 2.33 -15.46 -5.50
CA GLN A 105 3.73 -15.78 -5.75
C GLN A 105 4.38 -14.53 -6.35
N VAL A 106 5.33 -13.96 -5.61
CA VAL A 106 5.92 -12.66 -5.93
C VAL A 106 7.19 -12.86 -6.75
N PRO A 107 7.25 -12.38 -8.00
CA PRO A 107 8.47 -12.48 -8.80
C PRO A 107 9.58 -11.55 -8.27
N ASN A 108 10.83 -11.90 -8.54
CA ASN A 108 11.93 -10.97 -8.32
C ASN A 108 11.92 -9.86 -9.39
N ASN A 109 11.44 -8.68 -9.00
CA ASN A 109 11.36 -7.53 -9.91
C ASN A 109 12.73 -7.04 -10.40
N GLN A 110 13.83 -7.40 -9.73
CA GLN A 110 15.17 -7.08 -10.22
C GLN A 110 15.49 -7.78 -11.55
N ALA A 111 14.84 -8.91 -11.85
CA ALA A 111 15.03 -9.61 -13.11
C ALA A 111 14.79 -8.71 -14.34
N TRP A 112 13.85 -7.75 -14.26
CA TRP A 112 13.62 -6.76 -15.31
C TRP A 112 14.82 -5.88 -15.57
N GLN A 113 15.39 -5.31 -14.50
CA GLN A 113 16.58 -4.48 -14.61
C GLN A 113 17.78 -5.28 -15.09
N LYS A 114 17.90 -6.54 -14.64
CA LYS A 114 18.97 -7.43 -15.08
C LYS A 114 18.81 -7.80 -16.55
N ALA A 115 17.58 -8.02 -17.05
CA ALA A 115 17.31 -8.24 -18.46
C ALA A 115 17.69 -7.04 -19.34
N PHE A 116 17.46 -5.82 -18.85
CA PHE A 116 17.88 -4.60 -19.54
C PHE A 116 19.40 -4.44 -19.62
N ASN A 117 20.09 -4.79 -18.55
CA ASN A 117 21.54 -4.59 -18.43
C ASN A 117 22.36 -5.73 -19.03
N CYS A 118 21.82 -6.96 -19.05
CA CYS A 118 22.59 -8.13 -19.49
C CYS A 118 22.83 -8.10 -21.00
N PRO A 119 24.09 -8.18 -21.44
CA PRO A 119 24.41 -8.21 -22.87
C PRO A 119 23.75 -9.45 -23.56
N PRO A 120 23.26 -9.30 -24.80
CA PRO A 120 22.64 -10.40 -25.54
C PRO A 120 23.59 -11.56 -25.85
N ILE A 121 24.90 -11.29 -25.84
CA ILE A 121 25.96 -12.29 -26.11
C ILE A 121 26.21 -13.24 -24.93
N VAL A 122 25.65 -12.99 -23.76
CA VAL A 122 25.69 -13.92 -22.63
C VAL A 122 24.78 -15.10 -22.97
N ALA A 123 25.29 -16.32 -22.90
CA ALA A 123 24.49 -17.52 -23.11
C ALA A 123 23.45 -17.68 -21.99
N LEU A 124 22.29 -18.24 -22.32
CA LEU A 124 21.26 -18.54 -21.27
C LEU A 124 21.79 -19.66 -20.36
N TYR A 125 22.35 -20.73 -20.96
CA TYR A 125 22.99 -21.84 -20.27
C TYR A 125 24.40 -22.06 -20.83
N ASP A 126 25.32 -22.53 -19.98
CA ASP A 126 26.67 -22.86 -20.34
C ASP A 126 27.11 -24.14 -19.60
N GLU A 127 27.27 -25.23 -20.32
CA GLU A 127 27.67 -26.54 -19.79
C GLU A 127 29.04 -26.47 -19.08
N ASN A 128 29.91 -25.55 -19.46
CA ASN A 128 31.20 -25.34 -18.83
C ASN A 128 31.10 -24.65 -17.45
N ASN A 129 29.98 -24.01 -17.15
CA ASN A 129 29.74 -23.38 -15.84
C ASN A 129 29.28 -24.41 -14.81
N ASP A 130 30.02 -25.51 -14.70
CA ASP A 130 29.72 -26.59 -13.76
C ASP A 130 30.38 -26.32 -12.39
N LYS A 131 29.58 -25.93 -11.41
CA LYS A 131 29.95 -25.72 -10.00
C LYS A 131 29.21 -26.65 -9.06
N GLY A 132 28.69 -27.78 -9.59
CA GLY A 132 27.95 -28.75 -8.81
C GLY A 132 26.48 -28.38 -8.56
N PHE A 133 25.94 -27.41 -9.28
CA PHE A 133 24.53 -27.04 -9.24
C PHE A 133 23.79 -27.57 -10.47
N PRO A 134 22.51 -27.92 -10.34
CA PRO A 134 21.75 -28.55 -11.44
C PRO A 134 21.57 -27.63 -12.64
N ASP A 135 21.44 -26.32 -12.39
CA ASP A 135 21.27 -25.33 -13.45
C ASP A 135 22.63 -24.71 -13.78
N LYS A 136 23.06 -24.89 -15.00
CA LYS A 136 24.31 -24.33 -15.52
C LYS A 136 24.01 -23.06 -16.31
N PHE A 137 23.58 -21.99 -15.63
CA PHE A 137 23.31 -20.73 -16.29
C PHE A 137 24.59 -20.10 -16.83
N GLY A 138 24.47 -19.49 -18.00
CA GLY A 138 25.57 -18.73 -18.59
C GLY A 138 25.94 -17.53 -17.72
N SER A 139 27.25 -17.36 -17.50
CA SER A 139 27.81 -16.32 -16.65
C SER A 139 28.33 -15.16 -17.48
N PRO A 140 27.97 -13.92 -17.15
CA PRO A 140 28.61 -12.74 -17.71
C PRO A 140 30.14 -12.69 -17.49
N ASP A 141 30.65 -13.29 -16.41
CA ASP A 141 32.09 -13.36 -16.09
C ASP A 141 32.85 -14.15 -17.16
N ALA A 142 32.22 -15.18 -17.75
CA ALA A 142 32.84 -16.03 -18.77
C ALA A 142 33.24 -15.26 -20.04
N ILE A 143 32.63 -14.10 -20.26
CA ILE A 143 32.88 -13.22 -21.41
C ILE A 143 33.49 -11.88 -21.00
N GLY A 144 34.09 -11.80 -19.79
CA GLY A 144 34.83 -10.63 -19.31
C GLY A 144 33.98 -9.52 -18.70
N TYR A 145 32.70 -9.70 -18.57
CA TYR A 145 31.84 -8.74 -17.83
C TYR A 145 31.88 -9.06 -16.35
N THR A 146 32.65 -8.32 -15.62
CA THR A 146 32.73 -8.37 -14.16
C THR A 146 31.83 -7.30 -13.54
N SER A 147 31.21 -7.58 -12.41
CA SER A 147 30.35 -6.70 -11.61
C SER A 147 29.06 -6.19 -12.30
N ASN A 148 27.96 -6.18 -11.55
CA ASN A 148 26.64 -5.63 -11.90
C ASN A 148 25.90 -6.25 -13.10
N PHE A 149 26.52 -7.18 -13.83
CA PHE A 149 25.85 -7.97 -14.86
C PHE A 149 25.42 -9.31 -14.27
N TYR A 150 24.19 -9.67 -14.48
CA TYR A 150 23.58 -10.88 -13.93
C TYR A 150 22.77 -11.57 -15.01
N ASN A 151 22.73 -12.89 -15.00
CA ASN A 151 21.78 -13.65 -15.81
C ASN A 151 20.37 -13.38 -15.28
N PRO A 152 19.46 -12.76 -16.07
CA PRO A 152 18.15 -12.34 -15.59
C PRO A 152 17.23 -13.51 -15.28
N ILE A 153 17.37 -14.63 -16.00
CA ILE A 153 16.53 -15.81 -15.79
C ILE A 153 16.92 -16.50 -14.48
N ALA A 154 18.22 -16.60 -14.18
CA ALA A 154 18.68 -17.08 -12.88
C ALA A 154 18.20 -16.18 -11.73
N THR A 155 18.23 -14.83 -11.94
CA THR A 155 17.71 -13.88 -10.97
C THR A 155 16.22 -14.12 -10.67
N ALA A 156 15.44 -14.43 -11.69
CA ALA A 156 14.02 -14.74 -11.52
C ALA A 156 13.82 -16.11 -10.85
N LYS A 157 14.58 -17.14 -11.27
CA LYS A 157 14.40 -18.53 -10.85
C LYS A 157 14.80 -18.79 -9.40
N TYR A 158 15.92 -18.22 -8.94
CA TYR A 158 16.45 -18.47 -7.60
C TYR A 158 15.87 -17.58 -6.52
N PHE A 159 14.62 -17.16 -6.70
CA PHE A 159 13.87 -16.35 -5.76
C PHE A 159 12.45 -16.89 -5.64
N ASP A 160 12.18 -17.56 -4.53
CA ASP A 160 10.84 -18.02 -4.20
C ASP A 160 10.26 -17.09 -3.12
N SER A 161 9.24 -16.34 -3.49
CA SER A 161 8.59 -15.41 -2.57
C SER A 161 7.08 -15.52 -2.68
N SER A 162 6.43 -15.63 -1.53
CA SER A 162 4.98 -15.69 -1.43
C SER A 162 4.45 -14.68 -0.43
N LYS A 163 3.26 -14.16 -0.72
CA LYS A 163 2.48 -13.32 0.19
C LYS A 163 1.07 -13.84 0.33
N GLU A 164 0.58 -13.89 1.55
CA GLU A 164 -0.81 -14.18 1.85
C GLU A 164 -1.41 -13.01 2.63
N ASN A 165 -2.58 -12.54 2.20
CA ASN A 165 -3.28 -11.43 2.84
C ASN A 165 -4.67 -11.87 3.27
N TYR A 166 -5.01 -11.57 4.50
CA TYR A 166 -6.36 -11.65 5.06
C TYR A 166 -6.83 -10.25 5.39
N GLN A 167 -7.92 -9.82 4.78
CA GLN A 167 -8.50 -8.51 5.00
C GLN A 167 -9.95 -8.61 5.42
N VAL A 168 -10.30 -7.90 6.47
CA VAL A 168 -11.68 -7.69 6.91
C VAL A 168 -11.95 -6.20 6.92
N LEU A 169 -12.96 -5.78 6.18
CA LEU A 169 -13.51 -4.43 6.25
C LEU A 169 -14.95 -4.57 6.71
N SER A 170 -15.35 -3.86 7.75
CA SER A 170 -16.71 -3.90 8.24
C SER A 170 -17.17 -2.52 8.69
N ASN A 171 -18.42 -2.24 8.48
CA ASN A 171 -19.09 -1.03 8.92
C ASN A 171 -20.44 -1.37 9.50
N PHE A 172 -20.70 -0.89 10.70
CA PHE A 172 -22.00 -1.02 11.39
C PHE A 172 -22.51 0.38 11.64
N TYR A 173 -23.77 0.62 11.36
CA TYR A 173 -24.40 1.87 11.74
C TYR A 173 -25.77 1.66 12.38
N ALA A 174 -26.13 2.61 13.23
CA ALA A 174 -27.48 2.79 13.73
C ALA A 174 -27.86 4.26 13.61
N GLN A 175 -29.07 4.53 13.14
CA GLN A 175 -29.64 5.85 13.07
C GLN A 175 -30.97 5.86 13.87
N ILE A 176 -31.08 6.83 14.75
CA ILE A 176 -32.27 7.06 15.58
C ILE A 176 -32.87 8.40 15.15
N ASP A 177 -34.08 8.38 14.64
CA ASP A 177 -34.83 9.57 14.27
C ASP A 177 -35.70 10.00 15.45
N PHE A 178 -35.21 10.92 16.30
CA PHE A 178 -35.93 11.46 17.44
C PHE A 178 -37.16 12.28 17.05
N ILE A 179 -37.00 13.02 15.95
CA ILE A 179 -38.11 13.77 15.31
C ILE A 179 -38.01 13.49 13.81
N PRO A 180 -38.99 12.81 13.21
CA PRO A 180 -38.98 12.46 11.79
C PRO A 180 -38.63 13.65 10.91
N ASN A 181 -37.67 13.47 10.01
CA ASN A 181 -37.15 14.46 9.06
C ASN A 181 -36.52 15.72 9.70
N LYS A 182 -36.40 15.79 11.04
CA LYS A 182 -35.85 16.99 11.70
C LYS A 182 -34.65 16.71 12.58
N LEU A 183 -34.71 15.73 13.45
CA LEU A 183 -33.64 15.46 14.41
C LEU A 183 -33.30 13.98 14.39
N ASN A 184 -32.09 13.67 13.95
CA ASN A 184 -31.57 12.31 14.00
C ASN A 184 -30.18 12.25 14.64
N PHE A 185 -29.91 11.11 15.26
CA PHE A 185 -28.59 10.71 15.73
C PHE A 185 -28.14 9.50 14.93
N LYS A 186 -26.94 9.54 14.39
CA LYS A 186 -26.33 8.40 13.69
C LYS A 186 -25.00 8.06 14.34
N THR A 187 -24.83 6.79 14.71
CA THR A 187 -23.56 6.21 15.12
C THR A 187 -23.08 5.26 14.04
N ASN A 188 -21.80 5.31 13.72
CA ASN A 188 -21.18 4.51 12.66
C ASN A 188 -19.83 3.99 13.13
N TYR A 189 -19.66 2.68 13.19
CA TYR A 189 -18.43 2.02 13.59
C TYR A 189 -17.84 1.25 12.39
N SER A 190 -16.68 1.70 11.95
CA SER A 190 -15.92 1.07 10.87
C SER A 190 -14.69 0.38 11.44
N TYR A 191 -14.48 -0.87 11.07
CA TYR A 191 -13.32 -1.66 11.47
C TYR A 191 -12.61 -2.21 10.24
N SER A 192 -11.29 -2.07 10.21
CA SER A 192 -10.41 -2.61 9.18
C SER A 192 -9.31 -3.43 9.84
N PHE A 193 -9.21 -4.67 9.42
CA PHE A 193 -8.12 -5.56 9.76
C PHE A 193 -7.42 -6.04 8.49
N LEU A 194 -6.10 -6.00 8.48
CA LEU A 194 -5.26 -6.58 7.43
C LEU A 194 -4.12 -7.35 8.09
N SER A 195 -3.99 -8.62 7.74
CA SER A 195 -2.81 -9.44 8.05
C SER A 195 -2.13 -9.82 6.74
N THR A 196 -0.86 -9.49 6.62
CA THR A 196 0.00 -9.89 5.50
C THR A 196 1.08 -10.80 6.03
N GLN A 197 1.14 -12.02 5.54
CA GLN A 197 2.21 -12.98 5.81
C GLN A 197 3.08 -13.10 4.57
N GLY A 198 4.38 -12.97 4.74
CA GLY A 198 5.36 -13.07 3.67
C GLY A 198 6.39 -14.14 3.95
N ARG A 199 6.83 -14.79 2.90
CA ARG A 199 7.96 -15.73 2.89
C ARG A 199 8.83 -15.42 1.69
N GLU A 200 10.16 -15.39 1.92
CA GLU A 200 11.16 -15.31 0.87
C GLU A 200 12.19 -16.42 1.11
N PHE A 201 12.46 -17.23 0.11
CA PHE A 201 13.45 -18.26 0.14
C PHE A 201 14.41 -18.13 -1.05
N THR A 202 15.69 -18.18 -0.77
CA THR A 202 16.76 -18.23 -1.78
C THR A 202 17.53 -19.54 -1.57
N PRO A 203 17.56 -20.44 -2.55
CA PRO A 203 18.33 -21.68 -2.47
C PRO A 203 19.84 -21.42 -2.56
N LYS A 204 20.66 -22.44 -2.36
CA LYS A 204 22.06 -22.41 -2.78
C LYS A 204 22.12 -22.45 -4.29
N TYR A 205 22.95 -21.59 -4.87
CA TYR A 205 23.14 -21.56 -6.31
C TYR A 205 24.44 -20.83 -6.68
N TYR A 206 24.91 -21.09 -7.91
CA TYR A 206 26.03 -20.40 -8.52
C TYR A 206 25.74 -20.10 -9.97
N VAL A 207 25.99 -18.87 -10.38
CA VAL A 207 25.96 -18.41 -11.78
C VAL A 207 27.29 -17.72 -12.10
N SER A 208 27.74 -16.81 -11.23
CA SER A 208 28.99 -16.07 -11.35
C SER A 208 29.52 -15.74 -9.96
N SER A 209 30.74 -15.17 -9.89
CA SER A 209 31.32 -14.64 -8.65
C SER A 209 30.43 -13.59 -7.96
N TRP A 210 29.61 -12.89 -8.74
CA TRP A 210 28.69 -11.84 -8.27
C TRP A 210 27.24 -12.30 -8.12
N GLN A 211 26.87 -13.42 -8.76
CA GLN A 211 25.52 -13.96 -8.74
C GLN A 211 25.53 -15.38 -8.19
N GLN A 212 25.55 -15.51 -6.88
CA GLN A 212 25.59 -16.78 -6.18
C GLN A 212 25.00 -16.64 -4.76
N SER A 213 24.61 -17.77 -4.18
CA SER A 213 24.33 -17.89 -2.77
C SER A 213 24.96 -19.17 -2.23
N ALA A 214 25.95 -19.03 -1.35
CA ALA A 214 26.65 -20.17 -0.76
C ALA A 214 25.81 -20.91 0.29
N THR A 215 24.77 -20.24 0.82
CA THR A 215 23.86 -20.78 1.83
C THR A 215 22.43 -20.52 1.43
N THR A 216 21.50 -21.36 1.83
CA THR A 216 20.09 -21.03 1.73
C THR A 216 19.76 -19.85 2.63
N GLN A 217 18.81 -19.02 2.22
CA GLN A 217 18.32 -17.87 2.99
C GLN A 217 16.79 -17.97 3.10
N LEU A 218 16.28 -17.89 4.32
CA LEU A 218 14.84 -17.85 4.56
C LEU A 218 14.49 -16.59 5.35
N THR A 219 13.54 -15.82 4.85
CA THR A 219 12.89 -14.73 5.58
C THR A 219 11.41 -15.02 5.70
N LYS A 220 10.86 -14.88 6.89
CA LYS A 220 9.40 -14.89 7.13
C LYS A 220 9.02 -13.62 7.86
N ASN A 221 7.95 -12.98 7.41
CA ASN A 221 7.42 -11.78 8.04
C ASN A 221 5.90 -11.84 8.19
N GLU A 222 5.40 -11.14 9.19
CA GLU A 222 3.98 -10.91 9.40
C GLU A 222 3.77 -9.44 9.73
N ASN A 223 2.85 -8.81 9.01
CA ASN A 223 2.40 -7.44 9.26
C ASN A 223 0.91 -7.46 9.57
N LYS A 224 0.52 -6.84 10.67
CA LYS A 224 -0.88 -6.72 11.08
C LYS A 224 -1.26 -5.26 11.27
N TYR A 225 -2.38 -4.88 10.66
CA TYR A 225 -2.98 -3.55 10.78
C TYR A 225 -4.35 -3.70 11.42
N TYR A 226 -4.60 -2.94 12.47
CA TYR A 226 -5.86 -2.88 13.19
C TYR A 226 -6.31 -1.42 13.24
N ASN A 227 -7.32 -1.09 12.48
CA ASN A 227 -7.81 0.27 12.41
C ASN A 227 -9.30 0.31 12.71
N TYR A 228 -9.74 1.31 13.44
CA TYR A 228 -11.16 1.60 13.58
C TYR A 228 -11.42 3.11 13.53
N ILE A 229 -12.63 3.43 13.10
CA ILE A 229 -13.22 4.77 13.18
C ILE A 229 -14.62 4.62 13.76
N TRP A 230 -14.93 5.42 14.76
CA TRP A 230 -16.25 5.48 15.36
C TRP A 230 -16.77 6.90 15.31
N ASP A 231 -17.72 7.14 14.41
CA ASP A 231 -18.35 8.43 14.17
C ASP A 231 -19.72 8.49 14.80
N ASN A 232 -20.00 9.61 15.48
CA ASN A 232 -21.28 9.89 16.08
C ASN A 232 -21.72 11.28 15.65
N THR A 233 -22.90 11.40 15.06
CA THR A 233 -23.42 12.65 14.53
C THR A 233 -24.84 12.91 14.98
N LEU A 234 -25.12 14.11 15.45
CA LEU A 234 -26.46 14.62 15.72
C LEU A 234 -26.78 15.67 14.67
N THR A 235 -27.84 15.47 13.92
CA THR A 235 -28.23 16.35 12.82
C THR A 235 -29.63 16.89 13.07
N TYR A 236 -29.79 18.20 12.97
CA TYR A 236 -31.06 18.91 13.03
C TYR A 236 -31.30 19.70 11.75
N ASN A 237 -32.48 19.51 11.14
CA ASN A 237 -32.92 20.27 9.98
C ASN A 237 -34.34 20.77 10.21
N ASN A 238 -34.60 22.04 9.88
CA ASN A 238 -35.93 22.59 9.95
C ASN A 238 -36.14 23.70 8.93
N GLN A 239 -37.40 23.95 8.58
CA GLN A 239 -37.80 25.01 7.68
C GLN A 239 -38.97 25.79 8.26
N TRP A 240 -38.84 27.13 8.24
CA TRP A 240 -39.89 28.07 8.64
C TRP A 240 -40.11 29.08 7.52
N GLY A 241 -41.18 28.92 6.77
CA GLY A 241 -41.42 29.73 5.59
C GLY A 241 -40.26 29.68 4.60
N LYS A 242 -39.58 30.80 4.39
CA LYS A 242 -38.43 30.94 3.49
C LYS A 242 -37.07 30.58 4.16
N HIS A 243 -37.05 30.35 5.44
CA HIS A 243 -35.82 30.05 6.18
C HIS A 243 -35.61 28.54 6.31
N LYS A 244 -34.50 28.03 5.80
CA LYS A 244 -34.09 26.64 5.96
C LYS A 244 -32.82 26.64 6.80
N PHE A 245 -32.83 25.91 7.90
CA PHE A 245 -31.71 25.80 8.82
C PHE A 245 -31.31 24.34 9.01
N GLY A 246 -30.03 24.07 8.91
CA GLY A 246 -29.43 22.77 9.22
C GLY A 246 -28.27 22.94 10.18
N ALA A 247 -28.21 22.11 11.22
CA ALA A 247 -27.12 22.03 12.16
C ALA A 247 -26.69 20.58 12.34
N MET A 248 -25.40 20.34 12.41
CA MET A 248 -24.83 19.05 12.71
C MET A 248 -23.71 19.23 13.73
N ALA A 249 -23.69 18.41 14.77
CA ALA A 249 -22.58 18.25 15.68
C ALA A 249 -22.11 16.79 15.62
N GLY A 250 -20.80 16.60 15.63
CA GLY A 250 -20.23 15.26 15.54
C GLY A 250 -19.03 15.05 16.42
N TYR A 251 -18.82 13.80 16.75
CA TYR A 251 -17.69 13.28 17.50
C TYR A 251 -17.15 12.04 16.79
N SER A 252 -15.84 11.98 16.61
CA SER A 252 -15.18 10.85 15.96
C SER A 252 -14.00 10.38 16.80
N MET A 253 -13.85 9.06 16.91
CA MET A 253 -12.66 8.42 17.46
C MET A 253 -12.02 7.57 16.36
N ARG A 254 -10.69 7.58 16.30
CA ARG A 254 -9.95 6.68 15.41
C ARG A 254 -8.76 6.04 16.11
N GLN A 255 -8.41 4.85 15.69
CA GLN A 255 -7.16 4.20 16.04
C GLN A 255 -6.54 3.61 14.78
N GLU A 256 -5.23 3.79 14.65
CA GLU A 256 -4.38 3.16 13.65
C GLU A 256 -3.30 2.38 14.41
N GLN A 257 -3.26 1.07 14.23
CA GLN A 257 -2.27 0.21 14.87
C GLN A 257 -1.62 -0.69 13.83
N TRP A 258 -0.30 -0.72 13.84
CA TRP A 258 0.50 -1.63 13.07
C TRP A 258 1.44 -2.39 13.98
N ARG A 259 1.63 -3.68 13.68
CA ARG A 259 2.61 -4.56 14.31
C ARG A 259 3.27 -5.38 13.22
N MET A 260 4.57 -5.58 13.35
CA MET A 260 5.38 -6.37 12.44
C MET A 260 6.28 -7.32 13.22
N PHE A 261 6.42 -8.52 12.69
CA PHE A 261 7.40 -9.50 13.11
C PHE A 261 8.13 -10.02 11.88
N GLU A 262 9.46 -10.14 11.93
CA GLU A 262 10.29 -10.71 10.88
C GLU A 262 11.34 -11.61 11.51
N GLY A 263 11.52 -12.81 10.94
CA GLY A 263 12.59 -13.72 11.27
C GLY A 263 13.38 -14.08 10.02
N LYS A 264 14.71 -14.18 10.15
CA LYS A 264 15.62 -14.62 9.08
C LYS A 264 16.55 -15.72 9.60
N ALA A 265 16.86 -16.68 8.75
CA ALA A 265 17.86 -17.69 9.01
C ALA A 265 18.55 -18.13 7.72
N SER A 266 19.81 -18.55 7.84
CA SER A 266 20.60 -19.16 6.79
C SER A 266 20.67 -20.66 6.99
N ASN A 267 21.11 -21.41 5.96
CA ASN A 267 21.28 -22.87 5.99
C ASN A 267 20.02 -23.66 6.37
N VAL A 268 18.84 -23.11 6.05
CA VAL A 268 17.58 -23.86 6.14
C VAL A 268 17.62 -25.00 5.12
N PRO A 269 17.19 -26.22 5.47
CA PRO A 269 17.16 -27.33 4.53
C PRO A 269 16.44 -27.00 3.23
N GLU A 270 17.02 -27.40 2.10
CA GLU A 270 16.36 -27.36 0.80
C GLU A 270 15.28 -28.45 0.74
N GLY A 271 14.34 -28.34 -0.17
CA GLY A 271 13.25 -29.27 -0.38
C GLY A 271 11.88 -28.59 -0.41
N ALA A 272 10.86 -29.31 0.01
CA ALA A 272 9.50 -28.77 0.04
C ALA A 272 9.37 -27.64 1.08
N ASP A 273 8.56 -26.64 0.76
CA ASP A 273 8.37 -25.44 1.57
C ASP A 273 7.76 -25.70 2.95
N GLU A 274 7.15 -26.88 3.14
CA GLU A 274 6.67 -27.37 4.44
C GLU A 274 7.80 -27.55 5.47
N TYR A 275 9.07 -27.66 5.04
CA TYR A 275 10.24 -27.76 5.93
C TYR A 275 10.92 -26.41 6.18
N TRP A 276 10.48 -25.35 5.56
CA TRP A 276 11.09 -24.02 5.68
C TRP A 276 10.65 -23.31 6.96
N TYR A 277 11.31 -23.67 8.04
CA TYR A 277 11.14 -23.01 9.35
C TYR A 277 12.44 -22.31 9.76
N ILE A 278 12.33 -21.12 10.33
CA ILE A 278 13.48 -20.34 10.83
C ILE A 278 14.32 -21.19 11.82
N LYS A 279 13.67 -21.97 12.68
CA LYS A 279 14.34 -22.86 13.65
C LYS A 279 15.21 -23.96 13.02
N ASN A 280 15.00 -24.29 11.76
CA ASN A 280 15.75 -25.34 11.05
C ASN A 280 17.03 -24.81 10.42
N GLY A 281 17.27 -23.50 10.45
CA GLY A 281 18.50 -22.87 10.00
C GLY A 281 19.53 -22.71 11.11
N ASP A 282 20.65 -22.08 10.79
CA ASP A 282 21.73 -21.83 11.72
C ASP A 282 21.30 -20.82 12.79
N ALA A 283 21.38 -21.22 14.05
CA ALA A 283 21.02 -20.36 15.17
C ALA A 283 21.95 -19.12 15.30
N ALA A 284 23.23 -19.28 14.96
CA ALA A 284 24.24 -18.21 15.10
C ALA A 284 24.02 -17.03 14.13
N GLY A 285 23.34 -17.26 12.99
CA GLY A 285 23.03 -16.24 11.99
C GLY A 285 21.58 -15.80 11.97
N ALA A 286 20.74 -16.38 12.83
CA ALA A 286 19.34 -16.05 12.86
C ALA A 286 19.11 -14.64 13.42
N THR A 287 18.24 -13.88 12.78
CA THR A 287 17.85 -12.55 13.25
C THR A 287 16.35 -12.48 13.44
N ILE A 288 15.94 -11.75 14.47
CA ILE A 288 14.54 -11.46 14.76
C ILE A 288 14.38 -9.94 14.81
N LYS A 289 13.31 -9.45 14.18
CA LYS A 289 12.93 -8.04 14.20
C LYS A 289 11.46 -7.96 14.57
N ASP A 290 11.14 -7.06 15.49
CA ASP A 290 9.79 -6.78 15.96
C ASP A 290 9.63 -5.26 16.02
N ASP A 291 8.50 -4.74 15.52
CA ASP A 291 8.23 -3.31 15.50
C ASP A 291 6.73 -3.05 15.49
N GLY A 292 6.33 -1.82 15.82
CA GLY A 292 4.93 -1.44 15.77
C GLY A 292 4.65 -0.05 16.32
N TYR A 293 3.45 0.42 16.00
CA TYR A 293 2.93 1.66 16.53
C TYR A 293 1.42 1.58 16.80
N CYS A 294 0.94 2.48 17.63
CA CYS A 294 -0.48 2.70 17.87
C CYS A 294 -0.76 4.19 17.98
N TYR A 295 -1.48 4.75 17.01
CA TYR A 295 -1.92 6.14 17.01
C TYR A 295 -3.42 6.22 17.27
N ARG A 296 -3.82 7.25 18.04
CA ARG A 296 -5.21 7.53 18.34
C ARG A 296 -5.53 8.98 18.02
N GLY A 297 -6.74 9.18 17.55
CA GLY A 297 -7.26 10.49 17.24
C GLY A 297 -8.69 10.65 17.73
N ILE A 298 -9.02 11.88 18.10
CA ILE A 298 -10.35 12.31 18.52
C ILE A 298 -10.67 13.58 17.75
N SER A 299 -11.89 13.68 17.24
CA SER A 299 -12.33 14.86 16.51
C SER A 299 -13.69 15.31 16.99
N TYR A 300 -13.85 16.61 17.16
CA TYR A 300 -15.14 17.28 17.34
C TYR A 300 -15.40 18.16 16.13
N PHE A 301 -16.58 18.07 15.56
CA PHE A 301 -16.90 18.86 14.39
C PHE A 301 -18.34 19.33 14.39
N THR A 302 -18.57 20.50 13.81
CA THR A 302 -19.89 21.08 13.63
C THR A 302 -20.05 21.68 12.25
N ARG A 303 -21.27 21.65 11.75
CA ARG A 303 -21.67 22.32 10.52
C ARG A 303 -23.00 23.03 10.74
N LEU A 304 -23.05 24.28 10.35
CA LEU A 304 -24.26 25.09 10.32
C LEU A 304 -24.52 25.50 8.87
N ASN A 305 -25.73 25.25 8.41
CA ASN A 305 -26.19 25.67 7.09
C ASN A 305 -27.42 26.56 7.29
N TYR A 306 -27.45 27.66 6.58
CA TYR A 306 -28.60 28.54 6.53
C TYR A 306 -28.90 28.90 5.09
N ASN A 307 -30.17 28.81 4.70
CA ASN A 307 -30.64 29.16 3.38
C ASN A 307 -31.90 30.00 3.53
N TYR A 308 -31.88 31.17 2.93
CA TYR A 308 -33.02 32.08 2.87
C TYR A 308 -33.55 32.18 1.44
N ASP A 309 -34.82 31.80 1.25
CA ASP A 309 -35.58 31.87 -0.01
C ASP A 309 -34.91 31.21 -1.22
N ASP A 310 -34.07 30.19 -0.95
CA ASP A 310 -33.18 29.52 -1.92
C ASP A 310 -32.22 30.49 -2.68
N LYS A 311 -32.09 31.71 -2.21
CA LYS A 311 -31.27 32.79 -2.79
C LYS A 311 -29.96 33.00 -2.07
N TYR A 312 -30.02 33.08 -0.74
CA TYR A 312 -28.87 33.39 0.09
C TYR A 312 -28.52 32.18 0.93
N LEU A 313 -27.32 31.63 0.72
CA LEU A 313 -26.85 30.44 1.39
C LEU A 313 -25.60 30.78 2.19
N LEU A 314 -25.59 30.39 3.46
CA LEU A 314 -24.45 30.50 4.35
C LEU A 314 -24.11 29.11 4.91
N MET A 315 -22.82 28.81 5.01
CA MET A 315 -22.31 27.59 5.62
C MET A 315 -21.16 27.96 6.56
N PHE A 316 -21.18 27.42 7.74
CA PHE A 316 -20.07 27.47 8.69
C PHE A 316 -19.71 26.06 9.09
N THR A 317 -18.40 25.74 9.10
CA THR A 317 -17.90 24.47 9.67
C THR A 317 -16.76 24.78 10.61
N MET A 318 -16.69 24.02 11.69
CA MET A 318 -15.58 24.02 12.64
C MET A 318 -15.21 22.57 12.92
N ARG A 319 -13.91 22.29 12.89
CA ARG A 319 -13.37 20.98 13.27
C ARG A 319 -12.18 21.19 14.21
N ALA A 320 -12.19 20.45 15.31
CA ALA A 320 -11.08 20.34 16.23
C ALA A 320 -10.59 18.88 16.21
N ASP A 321 -9.38 18.65 15.77
CA ASP A 321 -8.77 17.32 15.66
C ASP A 321 -7.64 17.17 16.66
N GLY A 322 -7.78 16.16 17.53
CA GLY A 322 -6.76 15.72 18.46
C GLY A 322 -6.04 14.48 17.92
N SER A 323 -4.71 14.46 18.02
CA SER A 323 -3.90 13.34 17.55
C SER A 323 -2.76 13.03 18.52
N SER A 324 -2.52 11.75 18.77
CA SER A 324 -1.37 11.29 19.55
C SER A 324 -0.05 11.31 18.75
N LYS A 325 -0.08 11.67 17.47
CA LYS A 325 1.11 11.74 16.60
C LYS A 325 1.97 12.97 16.86
N TYR A 326 1.40 14.05 17.46
CA TYR A 326 2.04 15.36 17.53
C TYR A 326 2.23 15.81 18.97
N GLN A 327 3.23 16.67 19.21
CA GLN A 327 3.45 17.31 20.49
C GLN A 327 2.31 18.26 20.83
N GLU A 328 1.87 19.08 19.90
CA GLU A 328 0.64 19.84 20.00
C GLU A 328 -0.52 18.99 19.52
N HIS A 329 -1.23 18.40 20.47
CA HIS A 329 -2.24 17.38 20.17
C HIS A 329 -3.46 17.92 19.43
N TRP A 330 -3.72 19.22 19.43
CA TRP A 330 -4.96 19.78 18.89
C TRP A 330 -4.72 20.74 17.72
N GLY A 331 -5.44 20.47 16.60
CA GLY A 331 -5.57 21.38 15.48
C GLY A 331 -7.00 21.89 15.32
N TYR A 332 -7.15 23.17 14.92
CA TYR A 332 -8.46 23.83 14.75
C TYR A 332 -8.62 24.30 13.30
N PHE A 333 -9.73 23.91 12.67
CA PHE A 333 -9.98 24.08 11.25
C PHE A 333 -11.35 24.70 10.99
N PRO A 334 -11.49 26.03 11.13
CA PRO A 334 -12.72 26.75 10.79
C PRO A 334 -12.83 26.92 9.28
N SER A 335 -14.06 26.90 8.76
CA SER A 335 -14.35 27.38 7.42
C SER A 335 -15.72 28.06 7.34
N VAL A 336 -15.84 29.00 6.41
CA VAL A 336 -17.06 29.73 6.12
C VAL A 336 -17.26 29.82 4.62
N GLY A 337 -18.49 29.66 4.16
CA GLY A 337 -18.88 29.81 2.77
C GLY A 337 -20.17 30.59 2.66
N ALA A 338 -20.27 31.43 1.63
CA ALA A 338 -21.47 32.15 1.27
C ALA A 338 -21.77 31.95 -0.21
N ALA A 339 -23.07 31.89 -0.55
CA ALA A 339 -23.48 31.87 -1.95
C ALA A 339 -24.76 32.69 -2.15
N TRP A 340 -24.85 33.30 -3.33
CA TRP A 340 -25.97 34.09 -3.75
C TRP A 340 -26.46 33.62 -5.14
N VAL A 341 -27.71 33.20 -5.21
CA VAL A 341 -28.37 32.77 -6.44
C VAL A 341 -28.97 34.02 -7.12
N LEU A 342 -28.18 34.65 -7.97
CA LEU A 342 -28.53 35.87 -8.67
C LEU A 342 -29.73 35.68 -9.60
N SER A 343 -29.84 34.52 -10.26
CA SER A 343 -30.94 34.21 -11.19
C SER A 343 -32.33 34.27 -10.55
N GLU A 344 -32.41 34.06 -9.21
CA GLU A 344 -33.66 34.13 -8.47
C GLU A 344 -34.05 35.56 -8.05
N GLU A 345 -33.22 36.55 -8.31
CA GLU A 345 -33.51 37.93 -7.97
C GLU A 345 -34.49 38.60 -8.95
N PRO A 346 -35.35 39.51 -8.47
CA PRO A 346 -36.33 40.19 -9.34
C PRO A 346 -35.72 40.88 -10.55
N PHE A 347 -34.52 41.46 -10.42
CA PHE A 347 -33.82 42.17 -11.49
C PHE A 347 -33.26 41.23 -12.56
N MET A 348 -33.15 39.93 -12.28
CA MET A 348 -32.74 38.91 -13.25
C MET A 348 -33.91 38.23 -13.97
N LYS A 349 -35.14 38.47 -13.52
CA LYS A 349 -36.32 37.89 -14.15
C LYS A 349 -36.50 38.48 -15.55
N GLY A 350 -36.54 37.60 -16.54
CA GLY A 350 -36.66 37.97 -17.97
C GLY A 350 -35.34 38.03 -18.74
N GLN A 351 -34.21 37.80 -18.10
CA GLN A 351 -32.94 37.60 -18.79
C GLN A 351 -32.94 36.24 -19.50
N LYS A 352 -32.50 36.21 -20.77
CA LYS A 352 -32.49 35.01 -21.61
C LYS A 352 -31.08 34.39 -21.78
N TRP A 353 -30.05 35.08 -21.24
CA TRP A 353 -28.67 34.68 -21.43
C TRP A 353 -28.14 33.75 -20.33
N ALA A 354 -28.83 33.70 -19.18
CA ALA A 354 -28.45 32.82 -18.07
C ALA A 354 -29.69 32.25 -17.37
N ASP A 355 -29.94 30.95 -17.48
CA ASP A 355 -31.04 30.27 -16.80
C ASP A 355 -30.73 30.11 -15.31
N PHE A 356 -29.46 29.94 -14.96
CA PHE A 356 -29.02 29.84 -13.58
C PHE A 356 -27.67 30.56 -13.39
N LEU A 357 -27.64 31.50 -12.46
CA LEU A 357 -26.43 32.24 -12.09
C LEU A 357 -26.30 32.27 -10.57
N LYS A 358 -25.17 31.70 -10.05
CA LYS A 358 -24.86 31.65 -8.63
C LYS A 358 -23.43 32.10 -8.39
N LEU A 359 -23.26 33.13 -7.57
CA LEU A 359 -21.97 33.53 -7.02
C LEU A 359 -21.71 32.79 -5.73
N ARG A 360 -20.44 32.38 -5.47
CA ARG A 360 -20.02 31.76 -4.22
C ARG A 360 -18.60 32.17 -3.86
N ALA A 361 -18.39 32.34 -2.56
CA ALA A 361 -17.09 32.57 -1.97
C ALA A 361 -16.94 31.71 -0.72
N SER A 362 -15.74 31.23 -0.47
CA SER A 362 -15.44 30.47 0.73
C SER A 362 -14.02 30.73 1.21
N TRP A 363 -13.84 30.63 2.52
CA TRP A 363 -12.55 30.68 3.18
C TRP A 363 -12.47 29.56 4.22
N GLY A 364 -11.28 29.00 4.42
CA GLY A 364 -11.08 27.98 5.41
C GLY A 364 -9.62 27.73 5.73
N LYS A 365 -9.35 27.28 6.97
CA LYS A 365 -8.08 26.73 7.41
C LYS A 365 -8.14 25.21 7.29
N LEU A 366 -7.14 24.61 6.64
CA LEU A 366 -7.00 23.17 6.49
C LEU A 366 -5.79 22.67 7.25
N GLY A 367 -5.82 21.39 7.65
CA GLY A 367 -4.70 20.67 8.22
C GLY A 367 -4.31 19.47 7.38
N ASN A 368 -3.08 19.02 7.54
CA ASN A 368 -2.58 17.78 6.96
C ASN A 368 -2.00 16.91 8.08
N ASP A 369 -2.47 15.66 8.22
CA ASP A 369 -1.94 14.68 9.17
C ASP A 369 -1.17 13.54 8.49
N HIS A 370 -0.87 13.69 7.19
CA HIS A 370 -0.06 12.77 6.39
C HIS A 370 1.44 13.05 6.57
N VAL A 371 1.87 13.17 7.82
CA VAL A 371 3.27 13.35 8.21
C VAL A 371 3.69 12.17 9.08
N ALA A 372 4.97 11.81 9.05
CA ALA A 372 5.48 10.77 9.91
C ALA A 372 5.40 11.23 11.38
N ALA A 373 5.00 10.33 12.27
CA ALA A 373 4.92 10.66 13.70
C ALA A 373 6.29 11.01 14.30
N SER A 374 7.38 10.47 13.72
CA SER A 374 8.76 10.81 14.06
C SER A 374 9.12 12.27 13.81
N ASP A 375 8.42 12.95 12.88
CA ASP A 375 8.76 14.33 12.51
C ASP A 375 8.43 15.35 13.61
N GLY A 376 7.52 14.99 14.52
CA GLY A 376 7.13 15.81 15.66
C GLY A 376 7.95 15.59 16.94
N PHE A 377 8.83 14.59 16.98
CA PHE A 377 9.57 14.23 18.18
C PHE A 377 11.07 14.19 17.92
N ALA A 378 11.86 14.75 18.84
CA ALA A 378 13.30 14.56 18.80
C ALA A 378 13.62 13.08 19.04
N SER A 379 14.38 12.48 18.15
CA SER A 379 14.85 11.10 18.27
C SER A 379 16.34 11.06 18.59
N ILE A 380 16.75 10.02 19.29
CA ILE A 380 18.17 9.74 19.56
C ILE A 380 18.58 8.60 18.64
N ALA A 381 19.48 8.89 17.71
CA ALA A 381 20.09 7.83 16.90
C ALA A 381 21.17 7.11 17.74
N THR A 382 21.13 5.79 17.68
CA THR A 382 22.10 4.89 18.32
C THR A 382 22.67 3.97 17.25
N GLY A 383 23.87 3.46 17.46
CA GLY A 383 24.49 2.51 16.54
C GLY A 383 25.80 3.04 15.96
N ASN A 384 26.28 2.40 14.90
CA ASN A 384 27.59 2.68 14.32
C ASN A 384 27.73 4.12 13.79
N ASP A 385 26.65 4.71 13.27
CA ASP A 385 26.64 6.07 12.74
C ASP A 385 26.78 7.15 13.83
N ALA A 386 26.43 6.79 15.08
CA ALA A 386 26.58 7.66 16.25
C ALA A 386 27.82 7.33 17.08
N SER A 387 28.65 6.40 16.64
CA SER A 387 29.86 5.98 17.34
C SER A 387 31.02 6.94 17.13
N GLY A 388 31.78 7.21 18.18
CA GLY A 388 33.03 7.95 18.13
C GLY A 388 34.23 7.03 18.35
N VAL A 389 35.36 7.34 17.64
CA VAL A 389 36.60 6.63 17.84
C VAL A 389 37.52 7.46 18.76
N PHE A 390 37.89 6.90 19.91
CA PHE A 390 38.82 7.52 20.84
C PHE A 390 40.03 6.59 20.95
N GLY A 391 41.16 7.04 20.36
CA GLY A 391 42.35 6.19 20.21
C GLY A 391 42.05 4.98 19.32
N ASN A 392 42.24 3.76 19.82
CA ASN A 392 41.96 2.50 19.13
C ASN A 392 40.64 1.86 19.54
N THR A 393 39.79 2.58 20.26
CA THR A 393 38.51 2.05 20.78
C THR A 393 37.34 2.79 20.18
N THR A 394 36.40 2.05 19.60
CA THR A 394 35.11 2.59 19.16
C THR A 394 34.15 2.58 20.37
N LEU A 395 33.65 3.76 20.73
CA LEU A 395 32.67 3.94 21.79
C LEU A 395 31.30 4.18 21.16
N ALA A 396 30.28 3.50 21.65
CA ALA A 396 28.90 3.76 21.27
C ALA A 396 28.52 5.19 21.72
N GLY A 397 28.02 5.96 20.82
CA GLY A 397 27.54 7.33 21.05
C GLY A 397 26.05 7.46 20.84
N TYR A 398 25.54 8.61 21.18
CA TYR A 398 24.17 9.03 20.91
C TYR A 398 24.19 10.32 20.10
N GLN A 399 23.45 10.31 18.99
CA GLN A 399 23.26 11.50 18.19
C GLN A 399 21.81 11.99 18.38
N ASN A 400 21.63 13.23 18.81
CA ASN A 400 20.33 13.87 18.82
C ASN A 400 20.00 14.33 17.40
N THR A 401 18.97 13.76 16.81
CA THR A 401 18.42 14.20 15.52
C THR A 401 17.37 15.26 15.80
N THR A 402 17.77 16.53 15.71
CA THR A 402 16.83 17.65 15.80
C THR A 402 16.16 17.83 14.44
N TYR A 403 14.89 17.45 14.35
CA TYR A 403 14.07 17.85 13.21
C TYR A 403 13.40 19.19 13.54
N PHE A 404 13.57 20.17 12.66
CA PHE A 404 12.84 21.42 12.74
C PHE A 404 11.42 21.18 12.25
N SER A 405 10.47 21.01 13.16
CA SER A 405 9.05 21.05 12.82
C SER A 405 8.58 22.50 12.79
N TRP A 406 8.48 23.07 11.61
CA TRP A 406 7.64 24.24 11.36
C TRP A 406 6.24 23.72 11.01
N LEU A 407 5.44 23.41 12.01
CA LEU A 407 4.02 23.10 11.87
C LEU A 407 3.20 24.12 12.65
#